data_11473f616fd95b6c68ebbaea34af0cb0
#
_entry.id   11473f616fd95b6c68ebbaea34af0cb0
#
_cell.length_a   1.000
_cell.length_b   1.000
_cell.length_c   1.000
_cell.angle_alpha   90.00
_cell.angle_beta   90.00
_cell.angle_gamma   90.00
#
_symmetry.space_group_name_H-M   'P 1'
#
loop_
_entity.id
_entity.type
_entity.pdbx_description
1 polymer ?
#
loop_
_entity_poly.entity_id
_entity_poly.type
_entity_poly.pdbx_seq_one_letter_code
_entity_poly.pdbx_strand_id
1 'polypeptide(L)'
;MRKFHNYVFALALALCVASCGGDSDDDGSGNGNGNNGDNTETTVKPDKMGLTVTLNEPGTLVEKIDAAKKYTIASLKVKGKINGTDILFLRDMAGGDEKGKPTNGTLAYLDLSDAQIVKGGRAYLSNQKYDTFVTKDNTIPVGMFFGCVSLIKVYLPNSATKMEGTIFKGCTAIENVYLPSSLNEIEDDPFSESKALKADIANLKGWNDIDMSKTRSIMSEAVTYTYKGKEIKELTVPSGITKLSSNYMLIKGITAVNVPGSVKEIGEQALASGNLKKVTLGNGIEKIGNYAFRWCTQITSLQIPNTVKHLGEACFMHCTALEELKIPNSVESLGAYAFDECKSLKSLDLSSTRITELWTSTFAECTNLKDLKLPNGLKNIGESALWKATGLKTLTIPASVTYIGDHAFLSCENMTELHMKSKTAPKYGGDKGSGLGFGARKIDLYVPKGCKEAYNKAPWKYNNIIEE
;
A
#
# COMPACT_ATOMS: atom_id res chain seq x y z
N MET A 1 -21.25 -10.96 8.51
CA MET A 1 -21.04 -9.83 7.56
C MET A 1 -20.92 -8.44 8.21
N ARG A 2 -21.69 -8.08 9.26
CA ARG A 2 -21.55 -6.75 9.95
C ARG A 2 -20.23 -6.51 10.74
N LYS A 3 -19.48 -7.53 11.11
CA LYS A 3 -18.22 -7.38 11.87
C LYS A 3 -16.99 -7.04 11.01
N PHE A 4 -17.02 -7.34 9.72
CA PHE A 4 -15.91 -6.99 8.80
C PHE A 4 -15.92 -5.52 8.37
N HIS A 5 -17.10 -4.88 8.32
CA HIS A 5 -17.21 -3.45 7.96
C HIS A 5 -16.52 -2.50 8.96
N ASN A 6 -16.53 -2.84 10.25
CA ASN A 6 -16.02 -1.95 11.30
C ASN A 6 -14.48 -1.95 11.44
N TYR A 7 -13.79 -3.01 11.01
CA TYR A 7 -12.32 -3.04 11.05
C TYR A 7 -11.67 -2.28 9.88
N VAL A 8 -12.38 -2.17 8.76
CA VAL A 8 -11.90 -1.47 7.56
C VAL A 8 -12.08 0.05 7.67
N PHE A 9 -13.09 0.52 8.42
CA PHE A 9 -13.36 1.96 8.62
C PHE A 9 -12.31 2.67 9.51
N ALA A 10 -11.72 1.98 10.46
CA ALA A 10 -10.72 2.57 11.36
C ALA A 10 -9.38 2.88 10.66
N LEU A 11 -9.04 2.14 9.59
CA LEU A 11 -7.80 2.35 8.84
C LEU A 11 -7.89 3.52 7.84
N ALA A 12 -9.10 3.80 7.35
CA ALA A 12 -9.34 4.82 6.32
C ALA A 12 -9.40 6.26 6.87
N LEU A 13 -9.81 6.43 8.14
CA LEU A 13 -9.94 7.77 8.74
C LEU A 13 -8.58 8.40 9.11
N ALA A 14 -7.54 7.60 9.33
CA ALA A 14 -6.22 8.12 9.68
C ALA A 14 -5.46 8.72 8.47
N LEU A 15 -5.85 8.37 7.23
CA LEU A 15 -5.20 8.84 6.00
C LEU A 15 -5.85 10.11 5.39
N CYS A 16 -7.06 10.49 5.82
CA CYS A 16 -7.80 11.61 5.21
C CYS A 16 -7.73 12.94 5.97
N VAL A 17 -7.14 13.03 7.17
CA VAL A 17 -7.19 14.26 8.00
C VAL A 17 -5.99 15.19 7.82
N ALA A 18 -4.97 14.83 7.04
CA ALA A 18 -3.76 15.63 6.86
C ALA A 18 -3.74 16.53 5.60
N SER A 19 -4.89 16.80 4.97
CA SER A 19 -4.94 17.58 3.71
C SER A 19 -6.00 18.67 3.68
N CYS A 20 -6.15 19.47 4.74
CA CYS A 20 -6.91 20.71 4.67
C CYS A 20 -6.35 21.79 5.60
N GLY A 21 -5.83 22.86 4.99
CA GLY A 21 -5.51 24.14 5.63
C GLY A 21 -4.16 24.66 5.16
N GLY A 22 -4.02 25.74 4.51
CA GLY A 22 -4.79 26.91 4.22
C GLY A 22 -3.93 27.86 3.40
N ASP A 23 -4.57 28.55 2.51
CA ASP A 23 -4.03 29.64 1.69
C ASP A 23 -3.51 30.78 2.53
N SER A 24 -2.43 31.42 2.10
CA SER A 24 -2.28 32.87 2.17
C SER A 24 -1.26 33.33 1.12
N ASP A 25 -1.77 34.20 0.26
CA ASP A 25 -1.06 34.98 -0.75
C ASP A 25 0.04 35.84 -0.13
N ASP A 26 1.16 36.02 -0.78
CA ASP A 26 1.78 37.35 -0.90
C ASP A 26 2.64 37.46 -2.16
N ASP A 27 2.41 38.55 -2.86
CA ASP A 27 3.08 39.00 -4.07
C ASP A 27 4.49 39.57 -3.79
N GLY A 28 5.42 39.32 -4.69
CA GLY A 28 6.73 40.02 -4.64
C GLY A 28 7.62 39.77 -5.85
N SER A 29 7.44 40.57 -6.86
CA SER A 29 8.30 40.68 -8.07
C SER A 29 9.76 40.96 -7.78
N GLY A 30 10.68 40.35 -8.52
CA GLY A 30 12.09 40.69 -8.52
C GLY A 30 12.88 39.99 -9.62
N ASN A 31 13.12 40.72 -10.68
CA ASN A 31 13.86 40.37 -11.89
C ASN A 31 15.38 40.26 -11.59
N GLY A 32 16.10 39.33 -12.18
CA GLY A 32 17.56 39.27 -12.09
C GLY A 32 18.22 38.13 -12.85
N ASN A 33 18.67 38.41 -14.02
CA ASN A 33 19.40 37.62 -14.99
C ASN A 33 20.79 37.17 -14.46
N GLY A 34 21.26 35.97 -14.82
CA GLY A 34 22.66 35.59 -14.62
C GLY A 34 22.99 34.13 -14.79
N ASN A 35 23.46 33.81 -15.96
CA ASN A 35 24.08 32.59 -16.46
C ASN A 35 25.21 32.08 -15.54
N ASN A 36 25.29 30.78 -15.22
CA ASN A 36 26.38 29.87 -15.60
C ASN A 36 26.23 28.52 -14.92
N GLY A 37 26.42 27.48 -15.71
CA GLY A 37 26.41 26.10 -15.24
C GLY A 37 27.57 25.82 -14.28
N ASP A 38 27.25 25.08 -13.26
CA ASP A 38 28.21 24.22 -12.58
C ASP A 38 27.50 22.94 -12.12
N ASN A 39 27.79 21.88 -12.86
CA ASN A 39 27.43 20.50 -12.53
C ASN A 39 28.34 20.06 -11.37
N THR A 40 28.09 20.50 -10.18
CA THR A 40 28.64 19.83 -8.99
C THR A 40 27.64 18.83 -8.47
N GLU A 41 27.82 17.56 -8.85
CA GLU A 41 27.41 16.43 -8.05
C GLU A 41 27.86 16.68 -6.62
N THR A 42 26.95 17.12 -5.76
CA THR A 42 27.15 17.05 -4.31
C THR A 42 27.04 15.58 -3.92
N THR A 43 28.10 14.82 -4.19
CA THR A 43 28.41 13.62 -3.44
C THR A 43 28.56 14.08 -2.00
N VAL A 44 27.56 13.80 -1.16
CA VAL A 44 27.68 13.91 0.29
C VAL A 44 28.83 12.96 0.66
N LYS A 45 30.05 13.53 0.79
CA LYS A 45 31.20 12.81 1.31
C LYS A 45 30.77 12.26 2.68
N PRO A 46 30.99 10.99 2.99
CA PRO A 46 30.77 10.49 4.33
C PRO A 46 31.55 11.39 5.28
N ASP A 47 30.84 11.96 6.25
CA ASP A 47 31.45 12.73 7.33
C ASP A 47 32.66 11.92 7.84
N LYS A 48 33.81 12.58 8.06
CA LYS A 48 35.02 11.88 8.53
C LYS A 48 34.65 11.06 9.76
N MET A 49 34.52 9.75 9.59
CA MET A 49 34.28 8.83 10.72
C MET A 49 35.46 8.97 11.67
N GLY A 50 35.17 9.40 12.90
CA GLY A 50 36.24 9.75 13.86
C GLY A 50 37.09 8.56 14.28
N LEU A 51 36.53 7.56 14.91
CA LEU A 51 37.21 6.37 15.40
C LEU A 51 36.68 5.10 14.71
N THR A 52 37.58 4.24 14.24
CA THR A 52 37.22 2.89 13.77
C THR A 52 37.83 1.84 14.73
N VAL A 53 36.98 0.94 15.22
CA VAL A 53 37.35 -0.17 16.08
C VAL A 53 37.01 -1.49 15.39
N THR A 54 37.97 -2.41 15.35
CA THR A 54 37.76 -3.79 14.87
C THR A 54 37.77 -4.74 16.04
N LEU A 55 36.71 -5.53 16.19
CA LEU A 55 36.61 -6.55 17.25
C LEU A 55 36.97 -7.92 16.67
N ASN A 56 37.93 -8.58 17.29
CA ASN A 56 38.27 -9.96 17.00
C ASN A 56 37.33 -10.93 17.74
N GLU A 57 36.90 -10.55 18.94
CA GLU A 57 35.98 -11.30 19.78
C GLU A 57 34.80 -10.43 20.20
N PRO A 58 33.56 -10.97 20.23
CA PRO A 58 32.39 -10.23 20.66
C PRO A 58 32.43 -9.96 22.17
N GLY A 59 31.95 -8.78 22.59
CA GLY A 59 31.93 -8.36 24.00
C GLY A 59 33.17 -7.58 24.43
N THR A 60 34.12 -7.31 23.53
CA THR A 60 35.44 -6.70 23.87
C THR A 60 35.56 -5.22 23.50
N LEU A 61 34.46 -4.56 23.07
CA LEU A 61 34.49 -3.15 22.72
C LEU A 61 34.96 -2.26 23.87
N VAL A 62 34.58 -2.58 25.09
CA VAL A 62 35.01 -1.89 26.32
C VAL A 62 36.50 -1.88 26.51
N GLU A 63 37.22 -2.89 26.01
CA GLU A 63 38.69 -3.01 26.09
C GLU A 63 39.39 -2.17 25.02
N LYS A 64 38.70 -1.80 23.97
CA LYS A 64 39.24 -1.07 22.82
C LYS A 64 39.05 0.45 22.91
N ILE A 65 38.26 0.91 23.85
CA ILE A 65 37.96 2.34 24.06
C ILE A 65 38.35 2.74 25.47
N ASP A 66 39.29 3.69 25.54
CA ASP A 66 39.74 4.26 26.81
C ASP A 66 38.54 4.84 27.58
N ALA A 67 38.38 4.45 28.84
CA ALA A 67 37.31 4.89 29.72
C ALA A 67 37.23 6.43 29.85
N ALA A 68 38.39 7.10 29.86
CA ALA A 68 38.46 8.57 29.91
C ALA A 68 37.93 9.24 28.63
N LYS A 69 37.96 8.58 27.49
CA LYS A 69 37.54 9.06 26.19
C LYS A 69 36.10 8.63 25.81
N LYS A 70 35.52 7.70 26.53
CA LYS A 70 34.23 7.08 26.23
C LYS A 70 33.14 8.09 25.91
N TYR A 71 33.02 9.16 26.68
CA TYR A 71 31.99 10.17 26.54
C TYR A 71 32.38 11.38 25.67
N THR A 72 33.56 11.34 25.03
CA THR A 72 34.04 12.38 24.12
C THR A 72 34.01 11.94 22.66
N ILE A 73 33.69 10.67 22.39
CA ILE A 73 33.63 10.13 21.03
C ILE A 73 32.26 10.42 20.44
N ALA A 74 32.22 11.35 19.49
CA ALA A 74 30.99 11.71 18.77
C ALA A 74 30.71 10.83 17.53
N SER A 75 31.76 10.17 16.99
CA SER A 75 31.62 9.35 15.78
C SER A 75 32.44 8.07 15.91
N LEU A 76 31.80 6.91 15.70
CA LEU A 76 32.40 5.59 15.87
C LEU A 76 31.96 4.63 14.76
N LYS A 77 32.92 3.94 14.16
CA LYS A 77 32.68 2.75 13.32
C LYS A 77 33.15 1.50 14.03
N VAL A 78 32.30 0.50 14.13
CA VAL A 78 32.63 -0.81 14.71
C VAL A 78 32.58 -1.88 13.61
N LYS A 79 33.62 -2.71 13.55
CA LYS A 79 33.74 -3.85 12.64
C LYS A 79 33.88 -5.15 13.42
N GLY A 80 33.45 -6.26 12.84
CA GLY A 80 33.56 -7.58 13.43
C GLY A 80 32.28 -7.96 14.20
N LYS A 81 32.43 -9.01 15.06
CA LYS A 81 31.28 -9.55 15.80
C LYS A 81 30.98 -8.73 17.05
N ILE A 82 29.73 -8.42 17.28
CA ILE A 82 29.23 -7.71 18.47
C ILE A 82 28.12 -8.50 19.15
N ASN A 83 28.02 -8.41 20.46
CA ASN A 83 26.98 -9.05 21.26
C ASN A 83 26.33 -8.07 22.24
N GLY A 84 25.50 -8.57 23.17
CA GLY A 84 24.79 -7.74 24.13
C GLY A 84 25.69 -6.87 25.01
N THR A 85 26.92 -7.32 25.32
CA THR A 85 27.89 -6.53 26.11
C THR A 85 28.37 -5.31 25.33
N ASP A 86 28.68 -5.48 24.04
CA ASP A 86 29.08 -4.38 23.17
C ASP A 86 27.92 -3.39 22.95
N ILE A 87 26.70 -3.92 22.76
CA ILE A 87 25.50 -3.09 22.57
C ILE A 87 25.23 -2.25 23.82
N LEU A 88 25.34 -2.83 25.03
CA LEU A 88 25.19 -2.07 26.28
C LEU A 88 26.21 -0.93 26.38
N PHE A 89 27.46 -1.20 25.99
CA PHE A 89 28.51 -0.17 25.99
C PHE A 89 28.23 0.94 24.95
N LEU A 90 27.79 0.58 23.74
CA LEU A 90 27.38 1.53 22.69
C LEU A 90 26.19 2.39 23.13
N ARG A 91 25.23 1.81 23.81
CA ARG A 91 24.06 2.52 24.35
C ARG A 91 24.48 3.61 25.34
N ASP A 92 25.36 3.27 26.29
CA ASP A 92 25.86 4.22 27.26
C ASP A 92 26.64 5.35 26.58
N MET A 93 27.48 5.07 25.57
CA MET A 93 28.13 6.07 24.75
C MET A 93 27.13 6.96 23.97
N ALA A 94 25.97 6.41 23.60
CA ALA A 94 24.95 7.07 22.83
C ALA A 94 23.88 7.80 23.67
N GLY A 95 24.13 7.92 24.97
CA GLY A 95 23.26 8.70 25.87
C GLY A 95 22.13 7.90 26.51
N GLY A 96 22.17 6.55 26.56
CA GLY A 96 21.13 5.71 27.17
C GLY A 96 21.69 4.54 27.97
N ASP A 97 21.35 4.43 29.26
CA ASP A 97 21.74 3.29 30.10
C ASP A 97 20.92 2.01 29.82
N GLU A 98 21.16 0.94 30.61
CA GLU A 98 20.43 -0.32 30.49
C GLU A 98 18.90 -0.19 30.78
N LYS A 99 18.46 0.90 31.37
CA LYS A 99 17.04 1.21 31.67
C LYS A 99 16.44 2.24 30.71
N GLY A 100 17.23 2.74 29.74
CA GLY A 100 16.86 3.80 28.84
C GLY A 100 16.90 5.20 29.47
N LYS A 101 17.57 5.35 30.63
CA LYS A 101 17.79 6.66 31.25
C LYS A 101 18.98 7.38 30.62
N PRO A 102 18.96 8.73 30.53
CA PRO A 102 20.07 9.48 29.96
C PRO A 102 21.39 9.24 30.65
N THR A 103 22.47 9.16 29.87
CA THR A 103 23.87 9.13 30.32
C THR A 103 24.60 10.36 29.77
N ASN A 104 25.88 10.52 30.11
CA ASN A 104 26.76 11.57 29.57
C ASN A 104 27.30 11.26 28.16
N GLY A 105 26.82 10.20 27.50
CA GLY A 105 27.26 9.77 26.19
C GLY A 105 26.98 10.81 25.11
N THR A 106 27.96 11.04 24.24
CA THR A 106 27.90 12.04 23.14
C THR A 106 27.97 11.41 21.75
N LEU A 107 27.92 10.08 21.64
CA LEU A 107 27.99 9.37 20.37
C LEU A 107 26.77 9.69 19.50
N ALA A 108 27.03 10.53 18.49
CA ALA A 108 26.01 11.01 17.55
C ALA A 108 25.96 10.20 16.25
N TYR A 109 27.12 9.72 15.78
CA TYR A 109 27.25 9.02 14.50
C TYR A 109 27.79 7.62 14.74
N LEU A 110 26.98 6.59 14.49
CA LEU A 110 27.35 5.18 14.70
C LEU A 110 27.26 4.40 13.38
N ASP A 111 28.38 3.81 12.95
CA ASP A 111 28.42 2.92 11.80
C ASP A 111 28.70 1.49 12.23
N LEU A 112 27.68 0.65 12.10
CA LEU A 112 27.73 -0.81 12.32
C LEU A 112 27.64 -1.60 11.01
N SER A 113 27.76 -0.94 9.84
CA SER A 113 27.55 -1.59 8.54
C SER A 113 28.45 -2.83 8.32
N ASP A 114 29.67 -2.81 8.88
CA ASP A 114 30.65 -3.90 8.83
C ASP A 114 30.65 -4.76 10.11
N ALA A 115 29.67 -4.57 11.00
CA ALA A 115 29.49 -5.40 12.18
C ALA A 115 28.55 -6.58 11.91
N GLN A 116 28.66 -7.61 12.75
CA GLN A 116 27.74 -8.74 12.79
C GLN A 116 27.22 -8.94 14.21
N ILE A 117 25.91 -8.88 14.41
CA ILE A 117 25.31 -9.21 15.70
C ILE A 117 25.32 -10.72 15.87
N VAL A 118 25.86 -11.19 16.99
CA VAL A 118 25.88 -12.59 17.38
C VAL A 118 25.18 -12.79 18.73
N LYS A 119 24.67 -13.98 18.95
CA LYS A 119 24.06 -14.39 20.22
C LYS A 119 25.05 -14.31 21.37
N GLY A 120 24.62 -13.80 22.53
CA GLY A 120 25.38 -13.83 23.77
C GLY A 120 25.65 -12.46 24.37
N GLY A 121 26.60 -12.44 25.31
CA GLY A 121 26.93 -11.26 26.11
C GLY A 121 25.91 -10.97 27.22
N ARG A 122 26.07 -9.81 27.86
CA ARG A 122 25.16 -9.33 28.91
C ARG A 122 23.85 -8.84 28.30
N ALA A 123 22.75 -8.80 29.07
CA ALA A 123 21.56 -8.08 28.71
C ALA A 123 21.91 -6.60 28.46
N TYR A 124 21.48 -6.08 27.29
CA TYR A 124 21.77 -4.70 26.89
C TYR A 124 20.66 -3.73 27.30
N LEU A 125 19.50 -4.26 27.71
CA LEU A 125 18.35 -3.49 28.20
C LEU A 125 17.73 -4.27 29.36
N SER A 126 17.30 -3.56 30.40
CA SER A 126 16.63 -4.13 31.56
C SER A 126 15.37 -3.29 31.86
N ASN A 127 14.19 -3.90 31.76
CA ASN A 127 12.99 -3.25 32.26
C ASN A 127 12.15 -4.24 33.08
N GLN A 128 11.27 -3.73 33.93
CA GLN A 128 10.45 -4.53 34.88
C GLN A 128 9.49 -5.52 34.21
N LYS A 129 9.30 -5.43 32.91
CA LYS A 129 8.33 -6.23 32.15
C LYS A 129 8.93 -7.43 31.42
N TYR A 130 10.23 -7.40 31.12
CA TYR A 130 10.93 -8.45 30.36
C TYR A 130 12.28 -8.73 31.00
N ASP A 131 12.49 -9.96 31.47
CA ASP A 131 13.63 -10.33 32.32
C ASP A 131 15.00 -10.27 31.64
N THR A 132 15.09 -10.39 30.32
CA THR A 132 16.40 -10.32 29.65
C THR A 132 16.28 -9.96 28.17
N PHE A 133 16.85 -8.84 27.77
CA PHE A 133 17.08 -8.51 26.38
C PHE A 133 18.47 -8.99 25.97
N VAL A 134 18.52 -10.13 25.29
CA VAL A 134 19.77 -10.76 24.79
C VAL A 134 19.80 -10.71 23.27
N THR A 135 21.02 -10.68 22.71
CA THR A 135 21.18 -10.70 21.25
C THR A 135 20.91 -12.08 20.66
N LYS A 136 20.49 -12.08 19.40
CA LYS A 136 20.32 -13.23 18.51
C LYS A 136 21.15 -13.01 17.27
N ASP A 137 21.58 -14.10 16.62
CA ASP A 137 22.41 -14.00 15.43
C ASP A 137 21.69 -13.23 14.31
N ASN A 138 22.41 -12.32 13.67
CA ASN A 138 21.93 -11.50 12.54
C ASN A 138 20.59 -10.81 12.76
N THR A 139 20.22 -10.51 14.00
CA THR A 139 18.97 -9.85 14.38
C THR A 139 19.28 -8.52 15.03
N ILE A 140 18.63 -7.44 14.54
CA ILE A 140 18.60 -6.17 15.25
C ILE A 140 17.49 -6.29 16.30
N PRO A 141 17.86 -6.43 17.58
CA PRO A 141 16.90 -6.84 18.58
C PRO A 141 16.03 -5.69 19.06
N VAL A 142 14.90 -6.05 19.68
CA VAL A 142 13.95 -5.11 20.27
C VAL A 142 14.64 -4.11 21.19
N GLY A 143 14.34 -2.82 21.02
CA GLY A 143 14.86 -1.76 21.89
C GLY A 143 16.39 -1.57 21.86
N MET A 144 17.11 -2.05 20.82
CA MET A 144 18.59 -1.98 20.74
C MET A 144 19.16 -0.60 21.09
N PHE A 145 18.50 0.48 20.68
CA PHE A 145 18.88 1.85 20.96
C PHE A 145 17.84 2.62 21.80
N PHE A 146 16.96 1.93 22.50
CA PHE A 146 15.96 2.56 23.34
C PHE A 146 16.56 3.60 24.29
N GLY A 147 16.07 4.85 24.23
CA GLY A 147 16.54 5.95 25.08
C GLY A 147 17.94 6.50 24.76
N CYS A 148 18.51 6.17 23.61
CA CYS A 148 19.81 6.69 23.17
C CYS A 148 19.63 8.12 22.62
N VAL A 149 19.62 9.11 23.52
CA VAL A 149 19.20 10.50 23.22
C VAL A 149 20.20 11.27 22.36
N SER A 150 21.47 10.83 22.27
CA SER A 150 22.53 11.51 21.52
C SER A 150 22.69 11.03 20.08
N LEU A 151 22.09 9.87 19.70
CA LEU A 151 22.20 9.34 18.35
C LEU A 151 21.47 10.22 17.35
N ILE A 152 22.18 10.63 16.30
CA ILE A 152 21.67 11.40 15.16
C ILE A 152 21.60 10.53 13.92
N LYS A 153 22.65 9.73 13.66
CA LYS A 153 22.76 8.91 12.45
C LYS A 153 23.29 7.51 12.80
N VAL A 154 22.62 6.47 12.29
CA VAL A 154 23.00 5.08 12.52
C VAL A 154 23.01 4.30 11.20
N TYR A 155 24.12 3.63 10.91
CA TYR A 155 24.19 2.58 9.88
C TYR A 155 24.04 1.23 10.60
N LEU A 156 22.96 0.52 10.30
CA LEU A 156 22.70 -0.80 10.87
C LEU A 156 23.55 -1.88 10.20
N PRO A 157 23.84 -3.01 10.89
CA PRO A 157 24.67 -4.09 10.32
C PRO A 157 24.10 -4.64 9.02
N ASN A 158 24.88 -4.60 7.93
CA ASN A 158 24.47 -5.16 6.64
C ASN A 158 24.20 -6.66 6.68
N SER A 159 24.78 -7.39 7.63
CA SER A 159 24.58 -8.82 7.86
C SER A 159 23.24 -9.14 8.54
N ALA A 160 22.55 -8.13 9.10
CA ALA A 160 21.29 -8.37 9.79
C ALA A 160 20.18 -8.71 8.79
N THR A 161 19.48 -9.81 9.07
CA THR A 161 18.39 -10.32 8.24
C THR A 161 17.02 -10.02 8.83
N LYS A 162 16.98 -9.68 10.13
CA LYS A 162 15.75 -9.41 10.87
C LYS A 162 15.85 -8.13 11.70
N MET A 163 14.74 -7.40 11.78
CA MET A 163 14.51 -6.29 12.71
C MET A 163 13.33 -6.61 13.63
N GLU A 164 13.50 -6.40 14.93
CA GLU A 164 12.43 -6.46 15.93
C GLU A 164 11.88 -5.05 16.22
N GLY A 165 10.86 -4.94 17.08
CA GLY A 165 10.16 -3.67 17.32
C GLY A 165 10.88 -2.66 18.22
N THR A 166 10.37 -1.43 18.22
CA THR A 166 10.74 -0.34 19.17
C THR A 166 12.24 -0.04 19.31
N ILE A 167 13.04 -0.26 18.24
CA ILE A 167 14.50 -0.15 18.27
C ILE A 167 14.95 1.25 18.71
N PHE A 168 14.29 2.31 18.20
CA PHE A 168 14.65 3.71 18.39
C PHE A 168 13.70 4.49 19.31
N LYS A 169 12.89 3.78 20.11
CA LYS A 169 11.99 4.44 21.07
C LYS A 169 12.78 5.34 22.01
N GLY A 170 12.35 6.61 22.13
CA GLY A 170 13.00 7.59 23.01
C GLY A 170 14.34 8.15 22.49
N CYS A 171 14.74 7.86 21.25
CA CYS A 171 15.89 8.50 20.60
C CYS A 171 15.49 9.91 20.11
N THR A 172 15.65 10.93 20.97
CA THR A 172 15.14 12.29 20.69
C THR A 172 15.95 13.06 19.65
N ALA A 173 17.20 12.69 19.38
CA ALA A 173 18.05 13.32 18.39
C ALA A 173 18.09 12.61 17.04
N ILE A 174 17.58 11.37 16.92
CA ILE A 174 17.74 10.54 15.71
C ILE A 174 17.12 11.22 14.49
N GLU A 175 17.86 11.26 13.38
CA GLU A 175 17.43 11.84 12.12
C GLU A 175 17.51 10.85 10.97
N ASN A 176 18.56 10.02 10.92
CA ASN A 176 18.81 9.13 9.79
C ASN A 176 19.21 7.72 10.26
N VAL A 177 18.52 6.73 9.71
CA VAL A 177 18.82 5.31 9.92
C VAL A 177 19.02 4.64 8.57
N TYR A 178 20.17 3.98 8.39
CA TYR A 178 20.49 3.21 7.19
C TYR A 178 20.18 1.75 7.43
N LEU A 179 19.22 1.22 6.68
CA LEU A 179 18.71 -0.14 6.84
C LEU A 179 19.69 -1.18 6.30
N PRO A 180 19.71 -2.42 6.85
CA PRO A 180 20.55 -3.49 6.35
C PRO A 180 20.25 -3.87 4.90
N SER A 181 21.30 -4.18 4.12
CA SER A 181 21.11 -4.65 2.74
C SER A 181 20.58 -6.09 2.65
N SER A 182 20.78 -6.90 3.69
CA SER A 182 20.33 -8.30 3.81
C SER A 182 18.98 -8.47 4.53
N LEU A 183 18.32 -7.37 4.88
CA LEU A 183 17.05 -7.40 5.61
C LEU A 183 15.97 -8.16 4.84
N ASN A 184 15.33 -9.15 5.47
CA ASN A 184 14.27 -9.96 4.89
C ASN A 184 13.06 -10.19 5.81
N GLU A 185 13.13 -9.76 7.09
CA GLU A 185 12.01 -9.84 8.04
C GLU A 185 11.95 -8.61 8.93
N ILE A 186 10.74 -8.06 9.10
CA ILE A 186 10.42 -7.06 10.12
C ILE A 186 9.28 -7.60 10.97
N GLU A 187 9.52 -7.82 12.27
CA GLU A 187 8.56 -8.50 13.14
C GLU A 187 7.54 -7.55 13.78
N ASP A 188 7.93 -6.33 14.09
CA ASP A 188 7.07 -5.30 14.66
C ASP A 188 7.54 -3.94 14.16
N ASP A 189 6.89 -2.82 14.54
CA ASP A 189 7.33 -1.50 14.12
C ASP A 189 8.65 -1.09 14.81
N PRO A 190 9.80 -1.14 14.09
CA PRO A 190 11.11 -0.81 14.66
C PRO A 190 11.24 0.67 15.05
N PHE A 191 10.37 1.53 14.50
CA PHE A 191 10.37 2.96 14.69
C PHE A 191 9.23 3.46 15.58
N SER A 192 8.47 2.54 16.18
CA SER A 192 7.38 2.89 17.10
C SER A 192 7.89 3.80 18.23
N GLU A 193 7.13 4.86 18.51
CA GLU A 193 7.45 5.87 19.51
C GLU A 193 8.83 6.56 19.33
N SER A 194 9.36 6.56 18.10
CA SER A 194 10.53 7.36 17.72
C SER A 194 10.12 8.79 17.32
N LYS A 195 11.09 9.71 17.31
CA LYS A 195 10.97 11.00 16.62
C LYS A 195 10.81 10.78 15.11
N ALA A 196 10.32 11.79 14.41
CA ALA A 196 10.34 11.81 12.95
C ALA A 196 11.77 11.63 12.43
N LEU A 197 11.99 10.65 11.55
CA LEU A 197 13.29 10.29 11.02
C LEU A 197 13.22 9.84 9.56
N LYS A 198 14.40 9.77 8.91
CA LYS A 198 14.56 9.17 7.58
C LYS A 198 15.16 7.78 7.70
N ALA A 199 14.52 6.79 7.10
CA ALA A 199 15.04 5.42 7.00
C ALA A 199 15.48 5.14 5.54
N ASP A 200 16.79 4.98 5.31
CA ASP A 200 17.32 4.75 3.97
C ASP A 200 17.32 3.27 3.61
N ILE A 201 16.61 2.93 2.55
CA ILE A 201 16.48 1.56 2.04
C ILE A 201 17.74 1.22 1.25
N ALA A 202 18.51 0.25 1.70
CA ALA A 202 19.75 -0.15 1.02
C ALA A 202 19.49 -0.92 -0.28
N ASN A 203 18.40 -1.68 -0.35
CA ASN A 203 18.09 -2.59 -1.45
C ASN A 203 16.59 -2.58 -1.79
N LEU A 204 16.20 -1.85 -2.85
CA LEU A 204 14.81 -1.75 -3.28
C LEU A 204 14.22 -3.10 -3.74
N LYS A 205 15.03 -3.98 -4.35
CA LYS A 205 14.55 -5.31 -4.72
C LYS A 205 14.27 -6.14 -3.47
N GLY A 206 15.22 -6.17 -2.52
CA GLY A 206 15.03 -6.84 -1.23
C GLY A 206 13.84 -6.30 -0.46
N TRP A 207 13.57 -4.98 -0.54
CA TRP A 207 12.43 -4.35 0.10
C TRP A 207 11.09 -4.96 -0.32
N ASN A 208 10.96 -5.38 -1.60
CA ASN A 208 9.78 -6.10 -2.08
C ASN A 208 9.52 -7.41 -1.33
N ASP A 209 10.59 -8.09 -0.95
CA ASP A 209 10.56 -9.47 -0.46
C ASP A 209 10.59 -9.56 1.08
N ILE A 210 10.67 -8.41 1.79
CA ILE A 210 10.65 -8.37 3.25
C ILE A 210 9.33 -8.95 3.78
N ASP A 211 9.43 -9.94 4.67
CA ASP A 211 8.29 -10.47 5.41
C ASP A 211 7.89 -9.51 6.55
N MET A 212 6.73 -8.90 6.39
CA MET A 212 6.11 -8.02 7.40
C MET A 212 4.83 -8.65 7.98
N SER A 213 4.62 -9.94 7.78
CA SER A 213 3.39 -10.64 8.22
C SER A 213 3.17 -10.61 9.74
N LYS A 214 4.23 -10.44 10.51
CA LYS A 214 4.20 -10.34 11.97
C LYS A 214 4.11 -8.90 12.49
N THR A 215 4.14 -7.91 11.61
CA THR A 215 4.03 -6.50 11.99
C THR A 215 2.60 -6.21 12.45
N ARG A 216 2.42 -5.91 13.73
CA ARG A 216 1.10 -5.72 14.35
C ARG A 216 0.54 -4.32 14.17
N SER A 217 1.38 -3.35 13.85
CA SER A 217 1.01 -1.97 13.60
C SER A 217 1.53 -1.51 12.24
N ILE A 218 0.82 -0.56 11.65
CA ILE A 218 1.31 0.16 10.47
C ILE A 218 2.61 0.85 10.87
N MET A 219 3.66 0.71 10.06
CA MET A 219 4.94 1.39 10.25
C MET A 219 4.71 2.86 10.59
N SER A 220 5.39 3.36 11.62
CA SER A 220 5.19 4.69 12.19
C SER A 220 5.05 5.78 11.13
N GLU A 221 4.01 6.60 11.24
CA GLU A 221 3.81 7.76 10.35
C GLU A 221 4.95 8.77 10.41
N ALA A 222 5.75 8.72 11.46
CA ALA A 222 6.91 9.60 11.64
C ALA A 222 8.09 9.25 10.71
N VAL A 223 8.07 8.09 10.02
CA VAL A 223 9.20 7.65 9.19
C VAL A 223 9.01 8.07 7.74
N THR A 224 10.05 8.68 7.18
CA THR A 224 10.19 8.93 5.73
C THR A 224 11.21 7.96 5.16
N TYR A 225 10.76 7.05 4.31
CA TYR A 225 11.67 6.12 3.63
C TYR A 225 12.36 6.80 2.46
N THR A 226 13.69 6.62 2.37
CA THR A 226 14.54 7.14 1.29
C THR A 226 15.27 6.01 0.59
N TYR A 227 15.84 6.28 -0.58
CA TYR A 227 16.75 5.38 -1.27
C TYR A 227 17.96 6.17 -1.74
N LYS A 228 19.16 5.74 -1.35
CA LYS A 228 20.40 6.47 -1.61
C LYS A 228 20.33 7.92 -1.11
N GLY A 229 19.73 8.11 0.06
CA GLY A 229 19.58 9.42 0.72
C GLY A 229 18.53 10.35 0.09
N LYS A 230 17.79 9.91 -0.94
CA LYS A 230 16.78 10.74 -1.64
C LYS A 230 15.37 10.19 -1.41
N GLU A 231 14.40 11.09 -1.31
CA GLU A 231 12.97 10.71 -1.31
C GLU A 231 12.59 10.09 -2.67
N ILE A 232 11.77 9.04 -2.63
CA ILE A 232 11.28 8.34 -3.81
C ILE A 232 9.92 8.91 -4.17
N LYS A 233 9.84 9.76 -5.17
CA LYS A 233 8.57 10.27 -5.73
C LYS A 233 8.11 9.45 -6.94
N GLU A 234 9.04 8.95 -7.71
CA GLU A 234 8.82 8.08 -8.86
C GLU A 234 9.57 6.77 -8.64
N LEU A 235 8.83 5.67 -8.57
CA LEU A 235 9.38 4.33 -8.36
C LEU A 235 9.41 3.58 -9.69
N THR A 236 10.60 3.17 -10.13
CA THR A 236 10.73 2.09 -11.11
C THR A 236 10.99 0.79 -10.35
N VAL A 237 10.06 -0.16 -10.46
CA VAL A 237 10.18 -1.47 -9.81
C VAL A 237 11.42 -2.18 -10.36
N PRO A 238 12.35 -2.66 -9.51
CA PRO A 238 13.58 -3.32 -9.96
C PRO A 238 13.32 -4.56 -10.82
N SER A 239 14.23 -4.83 -11.75
CA SER A 239 14.18 -6.06 -12.55
C SER A 239 14.32 -7.32 -11.70
N GLY A 240 13.71 -8.43 -12.14
CA GLY A 240 13.74 -9.72 -11.46
C GLY A 240 12.72 -9.87 -10.33
N ILE A 241 11.84 -8.86 -10.13
CA ILE A 241 10.64 -9.01 -9.33
C ILE A 241 9.56 -9.62 -10.24
N THR A 242 8.95 -10.72 -9.80
CA THR A 242 7.87 -11.41 -10.51
C THR A 242 6.50 -11.14 -9.89
N LYS A 243 6.46 -10.84 -8.58
CA LYS A 243 5.27 -10.43 -7.84
C LYS A 243 5.56 -9.16 -7.07
N LEU A 244 4.78 -8.12 -7.32
CA LEU A 244 4.88 -6.85 -6.60
C LEU A 244 4.17 -6.96 -5.25
N SER A 245 4.88 -6.66 -4.17
CA SER A 245 4.31 -6.64 -2.81
C SER A 245 3.76 -5.26 -2.43
N SER A 246 3.02 -5.20 -1.32
CA SER A 246 2.51 -3.95 -0.74
C SER A 246 3.60 -3.11 -0.04
N ASN A 247 4.80 -3.64 0.14
CA ASN A 247 5.86 -2.99 0.93
C ASN A 247 6.28 -1.61 0.38
N TYR A 248 6.21 -1.43 -0.95
CA TYR A 248 6.51 -0.13 -1.54
C TYR A 248 5.55 0.98 -1.15
N MET A 249 4.31 0.64 -0.78
CA MET A 249 3.32 1.63 -0.35
C MET A 249 3.60 2.21 1.03
N LEU A 250 4.52 1.61 1.79
CA LEU A 250 5.07 2.20 3.02
C LEU A 250 5.99 3.39 2.73
N ILE A 251 6.50 3.51 1.51
CA ILE A 251 7.32 4.65 1.08
C ILE A 251 6.38 5.84 0.78
N LYS A 252 6.26 6.76 1.72
CA LYS A 252 5.45 7.96 1.58
C LYS A 252 5.95 8.83 0.43
N GLY A 253 5.03 9.51 -0.25
CA GLY A 253 5.36 10.47 -1.29
C GLY A 253 5.54 9.87 -2.69
N ILE A 254 5.41 8.56 -2.90
CA ILE A 254 5.38 7.99 -4.25
C ILE A 254 4.12 8.48 -4.96
N THR A 255 4.32 9.16 -6.09
CA THR A 255 3.24 9.68 -6.94
C THR A 255 3.18 9.00 -8.30
N ALA A 256 4.28 8.34 -8.70
CA ALA A 256 4.33 7.58 -9.95
C ALA A 256 5.03 6.23 -9.75
N VAL A 257 4.50 5.19 -10.39
CA VAL A 257 5.09 3.84 -10.36
C VAL A 257 5.20 3.29 -11.79
N ASN A 258 6.38 2.81 -12.14
CA ASN A 258 6.63 2.06 -13.35
C ASN A 258 6.89 0.58 -13.02
N VAL A 259 5.98 -0.29 -13.42
CA VAL A 259 6.05 -1.74 -13.21
C VAL A 259 6.53 -2.40 -14.50
N PRO A 260 7.71 -3.03 -14.53
CA PRO A 260 8.27 -3.64 -15.75
C PRO A 260 7.53 -4.94 -16.14
N GLY A 261 7.70 -5.36 -17.40
CA GLY A 261 7.08 -6.58 -17.93
C GLY A 261 7.61 -7.90 -17.31
N SER A 262 8.66 -7.85 -16.46
CA SER A 262 9.09 -9.02 -15.67
C SER A 262 8.10 -9.40 -14.58
N VAL A 263 7.30 -8.43 -14.09
CA VAL A 263 6.29 -8.65 -13.07
C VAL A 263 5.11 -9.40 -13.67
N LYS A 264 4.73 -10.52 -13.06
CA LYS A 264 3.59 -11.36 -13.46
C LYS A 264 2.34 -11.07 -12.63
N GLU A 265 2.51 -10.67 -11.39
CA GLU A 265 1.41 -10.40 -10.46
C GLU A 265 1.62 -9.06 -9.73
N ILE A 266 0.62 -8.19 -9.79
CA ILE A 266 0.47 -7.12 -8.82
C ILE A 266 -0.18 -7.76 -7.60
N GLY A 267 0.53 -7.82 -6.46
CA GLY A 267 0.06 -8.49 -5.26
C GLY A 267 -1.12 -7.78 -4.59
N GLU A 268 -1.58 -8.36 -3.50
CA GLU A 268 -2.63 -7.75 -2.67
C GLU A 268 -2.18 -6.40 -2.14
N GLN A 269 -3.02 -5.37 -2.30
CA GLN A 269 -2.77 -3.98 -1.87
C GLN A 269 -1.46 -3.36 -2.41
N ALA A 270 -0.84 -3.96 -3.43
CA ALA A 270 0.51 -3.61 -3.85
C ALA A 270 0.69 -2.17 -4.35
N LEU A 271 -0.38 -1.54 -4.84
CA LEU A 271 -0.40 -0.16 -5.32
C LEU A 271 -1.56 0.65 -4.69
N ALA A 272 -2.08 0.20 -3.55
CA ALA A 272 -3.17 0.86 -2.83
C ALA A 272 -2.66 2.14 -2.15
N SER A 273 -2.82 3.29 -2.81
CA SER A 273 -2.34 4.57 -2.29
C SER A 273 -3.09 5.77 -2.85
N GLY A 274 -3.57 6.64 -1.97
CA GLY A 274 -4.22 7.90 -2.36
C GLY A 274 -3.29 8.91 -3.07
N ASN A 275 -1.98 8.72 -3.01
CA ASN A 275 -1.00 9.65 -3.60
C ASN A 275 -0.62 9.31 -5.05
N LEU A 276 -0.94 8.11 -5.54
CA LEU A 276 -0.58 7.71 -6.89
C LEU A 276 -1.37 8.49 -7.94
N LYS A 277 -0.65 9.18 -8.81
CA LYS A 277 -1.17 9.93 -9.95
C LYS A 277 -0.95 9.21 -11.28
N LYS A 278 0.15 8.45 -11.38
CA LYS A 278 0.53 7.78 -12.62
C LYS A 278 1.04 6.37 -12.32
N VAL A 279 0.51 5.38 -13.04
CA VAL A 279 1.00 4.02 -13.03
C VAL A 279 1.19 3.54 -14.46
N THR A 280 2.36 2.98 -14.74
CA THR A 280 2.66 2.29 -16.00
C THR A 280 2.82 0.82 -15.74
N LEU A 281 2.03 0.00 -16.41
CA LEU A 281 2.03 -1.46 -16.29
C LEU A 281 2.67 -2.09 -17.51
N GLY A 282 3.71 -2.90 -17.30
CA GLY A 282 4.41 -3.60 -18.39
C GLY A 282 3.64 -4.80 -18.95
N ASN A 283 3.91 -5.12 -20.22
CA ASN A 283 3.32 -6.27 -20.91
C ASN A 283 3.92 -7.59 -20.39
N GLY A 284 3.36 -8.16 -19.39
CA GLY A 284 3.80 -9.41 -18.74
C GLY A 284 2.97 -9.73 -17.53
N ILE A 285 2.21 -8.74 -17.04
CA ILE A 285 1.33 -8.87 -15.89
C ILE A 285 0.13 -9.72 -16.30
N GLU A 286 -0.10 -10.81 -15.56
CA GLU A 286 -1.18 -11.77 -15.79
C GLU A 286 -2.31 -11.62 -14.76
N LYS A 287 -1.97 -11.09 -13.57
CA LYS A 287 -2.92 -10.93 -12.47
C LYS A 287 -2.74 -9.58 -11.76
N ILE A 288 -3.86 -8.91 -11.51
CA ILE A 288 -3.99 -7.81 -10.59
C ILE A 288 -4.74 -8.34 -9.36
N GLY A 289 -4.07 -8.33 -8.20
CA GLY A 289 -4.54 -8.95 -6.96
C GLY A 289 -5.66 -8.16 -6.28
N ASN A 290 -6.12 -8.70 -5.15
CA ASN A 290 -7.17 -8.07 -4.35
C ASN A 290 -6.69 -6.72 -3.82
N TYR A 291 -7.57 -5.72 -3.85
CA TYR A 291 -7.31 -4.37 -3.36
C TYR A 291 -6.10 -3.66 -4.01
N ALA A 292 -5.58 -4.16 -5.13
CA ALA A 292 -4.28 -3.76 -5.69
C ALA A 292 -4.16 -2.25 -5.93
N PHE A 293 -5.21 -1.57 -6.38
CA PHE A 293 -5.29 -0.12 -6.59
C PHE A 293 -6.34 0.54 -5.69
N ARG A 294 -6.73 -0.12 -4.62
CA ARG A 294 -7.73 0.45 -3.70
C ARG A 294 -7.30 1.83 -3.21
N TRP A 295 -8.24 2.78 -3.16
CA TRP A 295 -7.98 4.16 -2.73
C TRP A 295 -7.03 4.96 -3.63
N CYS A 296 -6.79 4.57 -4.87
CA CYS A 296 -6.05 5.38 -5.82
C CYS A 296 -6.88 6.58 -6.28
N THR A 297 -7.13 7.54 -5.40
CA THR A 297 -8.06 8.66 -5.60
C THR A 297 -7.57 9.72 -6.57
N GLN A 298 -6.33 9.64 -7.07
CA GLN A 298 -5.75 10.61 -8.01
C GLN A 298 -5.42 10.02 -9.39
N ILE A 299 -5.60 8.72 -9.60
CA ILE A 299 -5.43 8.10 -10.93
C ILE A 299 -6.67 8.41 -11.76
N THR A 300 -6.50 9.13 -12.87
CA THR A 300 -7.60 9.48 -13.80
C THR A 300 -7.77 8.47 -14.92
N SER A 301 -6.69 7.79 -15.31
CA SER A 301 -6.71 6.74 -16.34
C SER A 301 -5.66 5.68 -16.05
N LEU A 302 -5.93 4.46 -16.49
CA LEU A 302 -4.99 3.34 -16.37
C LEU A 302 -5.11 2.43 -17.59
N GLN A 303 -3.97 2.01 -18.13
CA GLN A 303 -3.93 1.05 -19.22
C GLN A 303 -3.59 -0.33 -18.67
N ILE A 304 -4.54 -1.28 -18.76
CA ILE A 304 -4.34 -2.67 -18.35
C ILE A 304 -3.71 -3.44 -19.53
N PRO A 305 -2.57 -4.12 -19.33
CA PRO A 305 -1.93 -4.90 -20.39
C PRO A 305 -2.80 -6.06 -20.90
N ASN A 306 -2.66 -6.37 -22.19
CA ASN A 306 -3.40 -7.46 -22.85
C ASN A 306 -3.01 -8.89 -22.35
N THR A 307 -2.09 -8.98 -21.41
CA THR A 307 -1.70 -10.23 -20.74
C THR A 307 -2.49 -10.50 -19.48
N VAL A 308 -3.20 -9.50 -18.94
CA VAL A 308 -3.97 -9.62 -17.69
C VAL A 308 -5.20 -10.49 -17.93
N LYS A 309 -5.33 -11.54 -17.11
CA LYS A 309 -6.45 -12.49 -17.11
C LYS A 309 -7.38 -12.31 -15.92
N HIS A 310 -6.84 -11.87 -14.78
CA HIS A 310 -7.58 -11.82 -13.53
C HIS A 310 -7.48 -10.45 -12.87
N LEU A 311 -8.65 -9.89 -12.56
CA LEU A 311 -8.81 -8.68 -11.75
C LEU A 311 -9.44 -9.11 -10.42
N GLY A 312 -8.72 -8.86 -9.31
CA GLY A 312 -9.08 -9.32 -7.97
C GLY A 312 -10.24 -8.58 -7.33
N GLU A 313 -10.61 -9.03 -6.14
CA GLU A 313 -11.63 -8.38 -5.30
C GLU A 313 -11.20 -6.94 -4.98
N ALA A 314 -12.15 -6.00 -5.11
CA ALA A 314 -11.97 -4.59 -4.76
C ALA A 314 -10.71 -3.95 -5.39
N CYS A 315 -10.23 -4.47 -6.53
CA CYS A 315 -8.93 -4.08 -7.08
C CYS A 315 -8.85 -2.60 -7.48
N PHE A 316 -9.98 -1.94 -7.83
CA PHE A 316 -10.09 -0.50 -8.08
C PHE A 316 -11.09 0.19 -7.15
N MET A 317 -11.44 -0.44 -6.04
CA MET A 317 -12.38 0.13 -5.08
C MET A 317 -11.93 1.52 -4.62
N HIS A 318 -12.84 2.50 -4.59
CA HIS A 318 -12.58 3.90 -4.25
C HIS A 318 -11.56 4.63 -5.15
N CYS A 319 -11.38 4.20 -6.40
CA CYS A 319 -10.65 4.98 -7.41
C CYS A 319 -11.53 6.13 -7.89
N THR A 320 -11.80 7.11 -7.02
CA THR A 320 -12.83 8.14 -7.23
C THR A 320 -12.57 9.08 -8.39
N ALA A 321 -11.32 9.28 -8.81
CA ALA A 321 -10.94 10.10 -9.96
C ALA A 321 -10.81 9.31 -11.27
N LEU A 322 -10.94 7.98 -11.27
CA LEU A 322 -10.77 7.15 -12.45
C LEU A 322 -11.90 7.41 -13.46
N GLU A 323 -11.57 8.07 -14.56
CA GLU A 323 -12.53 8.44 -15.60
C GLU A 323 -12.55 7.44 -16.75
N GLU A 324 -11.37 6.92 -17.12
CA GLU A 324 -11.16 6.05 -18.27
C GLU A 324 -10.37 4.81 -17.89
N LEU A 325 -10.92 3.65 -18.23
CA LEU A 325 -10.27 2.37 -18.06
C LEU A 325 -10.62 1.46 -19.26
N LYS A 326 -9.59 0.92 -19.89
CA LYS A 326 -9.80 -0.07 -20.94
C LYS A 326 -9.49 -1.47 -20.40
N ILE A 327 -10.52 -2.33 -20.37
CA ILE A 327 -10.37 -3.74 -20.01
C ILE A 327 -10.06 -4.56 -21.26
N PRO A 328 -8.91 -5.25 -21.31
CA PRO A 328 -8.55 -6.05 -22.47
C PRO A 328 -9.38 -7.33 -22.59
N ASN A 329 -9.48 -7.87 -23.81
CA ASN A 329 -10.22 -9.11 -24.10
C ASN A 329 -9.62 -10.37 -23.44
N SER A 330 -8.40 -10.28 -22.94
CA SER A 330 -7.74 -11.34 -22.17
C SER A 330 -8.35 -11.58 -20.78
N VAL A 331 -9.14 -10.62 -20.25
CA VAL A 331 -9.68 -10.72 -18.90
C VAL A 331 -10.78 -11.77 -18.87
N GLU A 332 -10.61 -12.74 -17.95
CA GLU A 332 -11.47 -13.88 -17.74
C GLU A 332 -12.28 -13.80 -16.44
N SER A 333 -11.77 -13.04 -15.45
CA SER A 333 -12.46 -12.88 -14.16
C SER A 333 -12.30 -11.47 -13.60
N LEU A 334 -13.37 -11.06 -12.91
CA LEU A 334 -13.50 -9.79 -12.21
C LEU A 334 -14.03 -10.06 -10.80
N GLY A 335 -13.34 -9.61 -9.76
CA GLY A 335 -13.73 -9.85 -8.37
C GLY A 335 -14.91 -9.01 -7.90
N ALA A 336 -15.45 -9.36 -6.74
CA ALA A 336 -16.46 -8.55 -6.05
C ALA A 336 -15.89 -7.16 -5.73
N TYR A 337 -16.76 -6.14 -5.71
CA TYR A 337 -16.39 -4.74 -5.40
C TYR A 337 -15.33 -4.14 -6.32
N ALA A 338 -15.03 -4.75 -7.46
CA ALA A 338 -13.86 -4.39 -8.28
C ALA A 338 -13.81 -2.91 -8.64
N PHE A 339 -14.95 -2.27 -8.90
CA PHE A 339 -15.10 -0.84 -9.24
C PHE A 339 -16.03 -0.09 -8.27
N ASP A 340 -16.24 -0.63 -7.07
CA ASP A 340 -17.07 0.01 -6.06
C ASP A 340 -16.56 1.43 -5.77
N GLU A 341 -17.46 2.41 -5.79
CA GLU A 341 -17.16 3.85 -5.64
C GLU A 341 -16.18 4.44 -6.68
N CYS A 342 -16.07 3.88 -7.87
CA CYS A 342 -15.42 4.55 -9.00
C CYS A 342 -16.33 5.67 -9.54
N LYS A 343 -16.49 6.74 -8.75
CA LYS A 343 -17.51 7.79 -8.97
C LYS A 343 -17.33 8.56 -10.27
N SER A 344 -16.12 8.70 -10.79
CA SER A 344 -15.81 9.42 -12.03
C SER A 344 -15.83 8.57 -13.29
N LEU A 345 -15.94 7.24 -13.18
CA LEU A 345 -15.92 6.32 -14.32
C LEU A 345 -17.10 6.60 -15.25
N LYS A 346 -16.79 6.96 -16.52
CA LYS A 346 -17.79 7.41 -17.49
C LYS A 346 -18.35 6.27 -18.34
N SER A 347 -17.49 5.35 -18.73
CA SER A 347 -17.86 4.21 -19.57
C SER A 347 -16.95 3.01 -19.31
N LEU A 348 -17.48 1.81 -19.52
CA LEU A 348 -16.70 0.58 -19.50
C LEU A 348 -17.24 -0.43 -20.51
N ASP A 349 -16.37 -0.90 -21.41
CA ASP A 349 -16.71 -1.92 -22.39
C ASP A 349 -16.09 -3.27 -21.97
N LEU A 350 -16.95 -4.20 -21.56
CA LEU A 350 -16.58 -5.58 -21.21
C LEU A 350 -17.01 -6.57 -22.29
N SER A 351 -17.63 -6.12 -23.40
CA SER A 351 -18.26 -6.98 -24.39
C SER A 351 -17.33 -8.01 -25.05
N SER A 352 -16.05 -7.69 -25.14
CA SER A 352 -15.03 -8.55 -25.71
C SER A 352 -14.32 -9.46 -24.69
N THR A 353 -14.64 -9.33 -23.40
CA THR A 353 -14.03 -10.13 -22.33
C THR A 353 -14.66 -11.51 -22.19
N ARG A 354 -14.00 -12.40 -21.44
CA ARG A 354 -14.53 -13.73 -21.10
C ARG A 354 -15.17 -13.81 -19.72
N ILE A 355 -15.51 -12.66 -19.13
CA ILE A 355 -16.12 -12.58 -17.81
C ILE A 355 -17.52 -13.23 -17.88
N THR A 356 -17.79 -14.15 -16.97
CA THR A 356 -19.07 -14.87 -16.85
C THR A 356 -19.91 -14.41 -15.67
N GLU A 357 -19.31 -13.67 -14.75
CA GLU A 357 -19.99 -13.23 -13.52
C GLU A 357 -19.61 -11.78 -13.18
N LEU A 358 -20.60 -10.97 -12.87
CA LEU A 358 -20.45 -9.79 -12.06
C LEU A 358 -20.79 -10.17 -10.62
N TRP A 359 -19.82 -10.01 -9.74
CA TRP A 359 -19.98 -10.36 -8.34
C TRP A 359 -20.69 -9.24 -7.56
N THR A 360 -20.84 -9.44 -6.26
CA THR A 360 -21.45 -8.45 -5.36
C THR A 360 -20.78 -7.08 -5.53
N SER A 361 -21.61 -6.04 -5.65
CA SER A 361 -21.22 -4.63 -5.69
C SER A 361 -20.12 -4.28 -6.71
N THR A 362 -20.01 -5.02 -7.81
CA THR A 362 -18.93 -4.83 -8.81
C THR A 362 -18.84 -3.37 -9.28
N PHE A 363 -19.99 -2.68 -9.50
CA PHE A 363 -20.11 -1.29 -9.95
C PHE A 363 -20.95 -0.43 -9.00
N ALA A 364 -21.03 -0.80 -7.74
CA ALA A 364 -21.80 -0.03 -6.79
C ALA A 364 -21.24 1.39 -6.67
N GLU A 365 -22.14 2.38 -6.55
CA GLU A 365 -21.80 3.82 -6.47
C GLU A 365 -20.92 4.36 -7.62
N CYS A 366 -20.92 3.71 -8.80
CA CYS A 366 -20.38 4.29 -10.03
C CYS A 366 -21.32 5.37 -10.58
N THR A 367 -21.41 6.50 -9.90
CA THR A 367 -22.47 7.51 -10.13
C THR A 367 -22.38 8.23 -11.46
N ASN A 368 -21.24 8.26 -12.15
CA ASN A 368 -21.06 8.86 -13.47
C ASN A 368 -21.00 7.84 -14.61
N LEU A 369 -21.17 6.55 -14.34
CA LEU A 369 -21.15 5.49 -15.37
C LEU A 369 -22.38 5.63 -16.28
N LYS A 370 -22.16 6.06 -17.53
CA LYS A 370 -23.24 6.33 -18.50
C LYS A 370 -23.39 5.21 -19.53
N ASP A 371 -22.29 4.53 -19.85
CA ASP A 371 -22.25 3.46 -20.84
C ASP A 371 -21.53 2.23 -20.25
N LEU A 372 -22.25 1.13 -20.10
CA LEU A 372 -21.73 -0.14 -19.66
C LEU A 372 -22.12 -1.22 -20.66
N LYS A 373 -21.13 -1.80 -21.34
CA LYS A 373 -21.33 -2.94 -22.21
C LYS A 373 -20.93 -4.24 -21.52
N LEU A 374 -21.91 -5.11 -21.35
CA LEU A 374 -21.74 -6.41 -20.67
C LEU A 374 -21.22 -7.47 -21.63
N PRO A 375 -20.45 -8.48 -21.12
CA PRO A 375 -19.95 -9.59 -21.93
C PRO A 375 -21.10 -10.47 -22.45
N ASN A 376 -21.01 -10.90 -23.71
CA ASN A 376 -22.03 -11.80 -24.28
C ASN A 376 -22.12 -13.16 -23.58
N GLY A 377 -21.09 -13.60 -22.86
CA GLY A 377 -21.04 -14.82 -22.07
C GLY A 377 -21.48 -14.70 -20.62
N LEU A 378 -21.89 -13.50 -20.19
CA LEU A 378 -22.27 -13.23 -18.80
C LEU A 378 -23.46 -14.13 -18.36
N LYS A 379 -23.30 -14.81 -17.21
CA LYS A 379 -24.32 -15.72 -16.66
C LYS A 379 -25.03 -15.12 -15.45
N ASN A 380 -24.27 -14.44 -14.61
CA ASN A 380 -24.74 -13.95 -13.32
C ASN A 380 -24.45 -12.46 -13.15
N ILE A 381 -25.42 -11.72 -12.64
CA ILE A 381 -25.29 -10.37 -12.11
C ILE A 381 -25.53 -10.49 -10.61
N GLY A 382 -24.50 -10.20 -9.79
CA GLY A 382 -24.51 -10.42 -8.35
C GLY A 382 -25.37 -9.43 -7.57
N GLU A 383 -25.43 -9.67 -6.25
CA GLU A 383 -26.12 -8.78 -5.32
C GLU A 383 -25.55 -7.37 -5.38
N SER A 384 -26.42 -6.36 -5.44
CA SER A 384 -26.02 -4.94 -5.44
C SER A 384 -25.01 -4.57 -6.55
N ALA A 385 -24.87 -5.37 -7.60
CA ALA A 385 -23.80 -5.23 -8.60
C ALA A 385 -23.73 -3.84 -9.25
N LEU A 386 -24.88 -3.16 -9.38
CA LEU A 386 -25.01 -1.80 -9.92
C LEU A 386 -25.71 -0.85 -8.93
N TRP A 387 -25.65 -1.17 -7.62
CA TRP A 387 -26.29 -0.33 -6.60
C TRP A 387 -25.85 1.13 -6.70
N LYS A 388 -26.83 2.06 -6.78
CA LYS A 388 -26.58 3.49 -6.97
C LYS A 388 -25.73 3.87 -8.21
N ALA A 389 -25.70 3.05 -9.25
CA ALA A 389 -25.10 3.44 -10.53
C ALA A 389 -26.02 4.46 -11.25
N THR A 390 -26.12 5.65 -10.68
CA THR A 390 -27.09 6.70 -11.09
C THR A 390 -26.80 7.29 -12.46
N GLY A 391 -25.61 7.12 -13.02
CA GLY A 391 -25.26 7.58 -14.37
C GLY A 391 -25.95 6.82 -15.49
N LEU A 392 -26.31 5.54 -15.26
CA LEU A 392 -26.92 4.68 -16.26
C LEU A 392 -28.37 5.08 -16.54
N LYS A 393 -28.70 5.36 -17.82
CA LYS A 393 -30.07 5.58 -18.30
C LYS A 393 -30.61 4.31 -18.94
N THR A 394 -29.77 3.59 -19.64
CA THR A 394 -30.11 2.38 -20.37
C THR A 394 -29.08 1.30 -20.11
N LEU A 395 -29.48 0.04 -20.10
CA LEU A 395 -28.58 -1.10 -20.01
C LEU A 395 -29.13 -2.28 -20.81
N THR A 396 -28.25 -2.94 -21.57
CA THR A 396 -28.58 -4.20 -22.27
C THR A 396 -28.05 -5.38 -21.49
N ILE A 397 -28.96 -6.31 -21.13
CA ILE A 397 -28.64 -7.58 -20.45
C ILE A 397 -28.54 -8.68 -21.50
N PRO A 398 -27.37 -9.33 -21.64
CA PRO A 398 -27.16 -10.39 -22.64
C PRO A 398 -28.10 -11.59 -22.47
N ALA A 399 -28.37 -12.27 -23.56
CA ALA A 399 -29.24 -13.46 -23.57
C ALA A 399 -28.74 -14.61 -22.69
N SER A 400 -27.47 -14.64 -22.41
CA SER A 400 -26.78 -15.65 -21.57
C SER A 400 -27.04 -15.49 -20.08
N VAL A 401 -27.55 -14.33 -19.61
CA VAL A 401 -27.81 -14.10 -18.18
C VAL A 401 -28.98 -14.92 -17.70
N THR A 402 -28.75 -15.72 -16.69
CA THR A 402 -29.73 -16.63 -16.07
C THR A 402 -30.10 -16.25 -14.64
N TYR A 403 -29.29 -15.40 -13.99
CA TYR A 403 -29.47 -14.98 -12.61
C TYR A 403 -29.16 -13.50 -12.43
N ILE A 404 -30.00 -12.80 -11.67
CA ILE A 404 -29.81 -11.43 -11.22
C ILE A 404 -30.04 -11.41 -9.70
N GLY A 405 -29.02 -10.97 -8.97
CA GLY A 405 -29.00 -10.94 -7.51
C GLY A 405 -29.92 -9.88 -6.92
N ASP A 406 -30.12 -9.97 -5.62
CA ASP A 406 -30.89 -8.99 -4.88
C ASP A 406 -30.26 -7.60 -4.97
N HIS A 407 -31.11 -6.55 -5.01
CA HIS A 407 -30.67 -5.16 -5.07
C HIS A 407 -29.73 -4.82 -6.24
N ALA A 408 -29.62 -5.67 -7.27
CA ALA A 408 -28.65 -5.48 -8.37
C ALA A 408 -28.75 -4.09 -9.01
N PHE A 409 -29.96 -3.50 -9.09
CA PHE A 409 -30.22 -2.16 -9.66
C PHE A 409 -30.79 -1.17 -8.65
N LEU A 410 -30.64 -1.46 -7.34
CA LEU A 410 -31.22 -0.61 -6.30
C LEU A 410 -30.63 0.80 -6.38
N SER A 411 -31.52 1.81 -6.36
CA SER A 411 -31.15 3.22 -6.46
C SER A 411 -30.45 3.64 -7.76
N CYS A 412 -30.63 2.90 -8.87
CA CYS A 412 -30.27 3.38 -10.21
C CYS A 412 -31.30 4.44 -10.66
N GLU A 413 -31.27 5.63 -10.06
CA GLU A 413 -32.35 6.61 -10.11
C GLU A 413 -32.65 7.16 -11.53
N ASN A 414 -31.66 7.20 -12.40
CA ASN A 414 -31.81 7.71 -13.76
C ASN A 414 -32.07 6.63 -14.82
N MET A 415 -32.09 5.34 -14.42
CA MET A 415 -32.38 4.26 -15.37
C MET A 415 -33.82 4.32 -15.81
N THR A 416 -34.05 4.42 -17.12
CA THR A 416 -35.36 4.48 -17.75
C THR A 416 -35.67 3.26 -18.58
N GLU A 417 -34.64 2.59 -19.09
CA GLU A 417 -34.76 1.47 -20.03
C GLU A 417 -33.84 0.29 -19.64
N LEU A 418 -34.39 -0.90 -19.69
CA LEU A 418 -33.63 -2.13 -19.52
C LEU A 418 -33.95 -3.10 -20.66
N HIS A 419 -32.96 -3.43 -21.49
CA HIS A 419 -33.12 -4.27 -22.65
C HIS A 419 -32.71 -5.71 -22.34
N MET A 420 -33.65 -6.63 -22.28
CA MET A 420 -33.40 -8.04 -22.03
C MET A 420 -33.27 -8.80 -23.34
N LYS A 421 -32.12 -9.40 -23.59
CA LYS A 421 -31.92 -10.21 -24.82
C LYS A 421 -32.28 -11.69 -24.63
N SER A 422 -32.59 -12.14 -23.40
CA SER A 422 -33.03 -13.52 -23.11
C SER A 422 -34.51 -13.69 -23.45
N LYS A 423 -34.84 -14.83 -24.05
CA LYS A 423 -36.26 -15.24 -24.30
C LYS A 423 -37.01 -15.65 -23.02
N THR A 424 -36.27 -15.91 -21.94
CA THR A 424 -36.84 -16.27 -20.63
C THR A 424 -36.31 -15.31 -19.57
N ALA A 425 -37.19 -14.88 -18.65
CA ALA A 425 -36.78 -14.03 -17.56
C ALA A 425 -35.76 -14.70 -16.65
N PRO A 426 -34.61 -14.09 -16.37
CA PRO A 426 -33.64 -14.59 -15.42
C PRO A 426 -34.26 -14.84 -14.05
N LYS A 427 -33.67 -15.78 -13.27
CA LYS A 427 -34.03 -15.94 -11.85
C LYS A 427 -33.59 -14.70 -11.09
N TYR A 428 -34.48 -14.15 -10.26
CA TYR A 428 -34.17 -13.05 -9.35
C TYR A 428 -33.90 -13.55 -7.93
N GLY A 429 -32.82 -13.06 -7.31
CA GLY A 429 -32.36 -13.50 -5.98
C GLY A 429 -33.00 -12.78 -4.81
N GLY A 430 -33.67 -11.65 -5.05
CA GLY A 430 -34.27 -10.83 -4.00
C GLY A 430 -35.75 -11.10 -3.76
N ASP A 431 -36.35 -10.22 -2.93
CA ASP A 431 -37.78 -10.25 -2.69
C ASP A 431 -38.55 -9.91 -3.96
N LYS A 432 -39.43 -10.83 -4.35
CA LYS A 432 -40.27 -10.68 -5.56
C LYS A 432 -41.27 -9.53 -5.47
N GLY A 433 -41.58 -9.05 -4.26
CA GLY A 433 -42.49 -7.92 -4.04
C GLY A 433 -41.87 -6.54 -4.26
N SER A 434 -40.54 -6.42 -4.14
CA SER A 434 -39.81 -5.15 -4.24
C SER A 434 -39.41 -4.74 -5.67
N GLY A 435 -39.79 -5.51 -6.68
CA GLY A 435 -39.36 -5.30 -8.08
C GLY A 435 -37.85 -5.57 -8.24
N LEU A 436 -37.24 -5.00 -9.29
CA LEU A 436 -35.81 -5.15 -9.58
C LEU A 436 -34.93 -4.14 -8.80
N GLY A 437 -35.45 -3.55 -7.72
CA GLY A 437 -34.74 -2.53 -6.96
C GLY A 437 -35.01 -1.09 -7.43
N PHE A 438 -35.97 -0.89 -8.38
CA PHE A 438 -36.35 0.45 -8.84
C PHE A 438 -37.36 1.15 -7.91
N GLY A 439 -37.72 0.54 -6.78
CA GLY A 439 -38.73 1.03 -5.85
C GLY A 439 -40.12 1.04 -6.48
N ALA A 440 -40.89 2.11 -6.23
CA ALA A 440 -42.20 2.33 -6.83
C ALA A 440 -42.13 2.80 -8.29
N ARG A 441 -40.96 3.10 -8.82
CA ARG A 441 -40.75 3.61 -10.17
C ARG A 441 -40.84 2.47 -11.18
N LYS A 442 -41.56 2.71 -12.27
CA LYS A 442 -41.59 1.80 -13.42
C LYS A 442 -40.59 2.27 -14.46
N ILE A 443 -39.89 1.31 -15.07
CA ILE A 443 -39.02 1.53 -16.22
C ILE A 443 -39.58 0.81 -17.45
N ASP A 444 -39.10 1.18 -18.64
CA ASP A 444 -39.39 0.45 -19.87
C ASP A 444 -38.49 -0.80 -19.93
N LEU A 445 -39.14 -1.95 -19.87
CA LEU A 445 -38.47 -3.25 -19.94
C LEU A 445 -38.66 -3.82 -21.35
N TYR A 446 -37.65 -3.66 -22.19
CA TYR A 446 -37.63 -4.22 -23.52
C TYR A 446 -37.33 -5.70 -23.50
N VAL A 447 -38.16 -6.52 -24.12
CA VAL A 447 -37.98 -7.99 -24.18
C VAL A 447 -38.10 -8.47 -25.63
N PRO A 448 -37.48 -9.63 -25.99
CA PRO A 448 -37.58 -10.15 -27.35
C PRO A 448 -39.05 -10.38 -27.78
N LYS A 449 -39.32 -10.14 -29.07
CA LYS A 449 -40.64 -10.32 -29.66
C LYS A 449 -41.23 -11.71 -29.35
N GLY A 450 -42.49 -11.75 -28.91
CA GLY A 450 -43.19 -12.96 -28.49
C GLY A 450 -42.82 -13.46 -27.09
N CYS A 451 -42.05 -12.69 -26.29
CA CYS A 451 -41.58 -13.15 -24.98
C CYS A 451 -42.22 -12.37 -23.80
N LYS A 452 -43.19 -11.48 -24.04
CA LYS A 452 -43.84 -10.69 -22.99
C LYS A 452 -44.42 -11.55 -21.86
N GLU A 453 -45.05 -12.68 -22.15
CA GLU A 453 -45.59 -13.58 -21.14
C GLU A 453 -44.51 -14.22 -20.26
N ALA A 454 -43.32 -14.48 -20.78
CA ALA A 454 -42.17 -14.97 -19.99
C ALA A 454 -41.73 -14.02 -18.89
N TYR A 455 -41.96 -12.73 -19.08
CA TYR A 455 -41.63 -11.64 -18.14
C TYR A 455 -42.85 -11.15 -17.34
N ASN A 456 -44.06 -11.61 -17.65
CA ASN A 456 -45.28 -11.22 -16.96
C ASN A 456 -45.48 -11.91 -15.61
N LYS A 457 -44.39 -11.93 -14.79
CA LYS A 457 -44.34 -12.49 -13.44
C LYS A 457 -43.46 -11.64 -12.55
N ALA A 458 -43.65 -11.71 -11.24
CA ALA A 458 -42.84 -10.98 -10.28
C ALA A 458 -41.36 -11.46 -10.35
N PRO A 459 -40.38 -10.56 -10.27
CA PRO A 459 -40.53 -9.09 -10.09
C PRO A 459 -40.70 -8.31 -11.39
N TRP A 460 -40.60 -8.92 -12.54
CA TRP A 460 -40.53 -8.29 -13.87
C TRP A 460 -41.79 -7.53 -14.23
N LYS A 461 -42.95 -8.09 -13.91
CA LYS A 461 -44.29 -7.54 -14.23
C LYS A 461 -44.58 -6.14 -13.67
N TYR A 462 -43.75 -5.67 -12.75
CA TYR A 462 -43.92 -4.33 -12.17
C TYR A 462 -43.41 -3.21 -13.07
N ASN A 463 -42.77 -3.55 -14.18
CA ASN A 463 -42.28 -2.61 -15.20
C ASN A 463 -43.23 -2.53 -16.41
N ASN A 464 -42.97 -1.55 -17.28
CA ASN A 464 -43.67 -1.44 -18.55
C ASN A 464 -43.02 -2.36 -19.60
N ILE A 465 -43.60 -3.55 -19.83
CA ILE A 465 -43.01 -4.58 -20.71
C ILE A 465 -43.32 -4.29 -22.17
N ILE A 466 -42.32 -4.03 -22.97
CA ILE A 466 -42.34 -3.69 -24.39
C ILE A 466 -41.60 -4.79 -25.18
N GLU A 467 -42.18 -5.24 -26.28
CA GLU A 467 -41.54 -6.19 -27.20
C GLU A 467 -40.76 -5.46 -28.29
N GLU A 468 -39.48 -5.84 -28.50
CA GLU A 468 -38.61 -5.27 -29.54
C GLU A 468 -38.07 -6.34 -30.51
#